data_5b6b464deff7ae42b78810018fb1529e
#
_entry.id   5b6b464deff7ae42b78810018fb1529e
#
_cell.length_a   1.000
_cell.length_b   1.000
_cell.length_c   1.000
_cell.angle_alpha   90.00
_cell.angle_beta   90.00
_cell.angle_gamma   90.00
#
_symmetry.space_group_name_H-M   'P 1'
#
loop_
_entity.id
_entity.type
_entity.pdbx_description
1 polymer ?
#
loop_
_entity_poly.entity_id
_entity_poly.type
_entity_poly.pdbx_seq_one_letter_code
_entity_poly.pdbx_strand_id
1 'polypeptide(L)'
;MTSRGRLARYSLWQFRDFLVDRGIAIVLIGFLWGYVTFEPMRRTMGPAWTGDQRSPVWGLALQFTSAIVSLSVLIALNGITSQDRKNGYYRFLFSKPVDAVAYYAQLFFVYMVGVLLSMLILSSLLHIILPAFSILHFLLYTGLIYIAMGGIGFFLSVATRYDWLTLAAVWLGARIVRGIYGAKNDWRSKLVEVLPPVHRLDELANSLIGTGKAETTDVIWLLGYGLFFFVLGLFVLRWGSLAD
;
A
#
# COMPACT_ATOMS: atom_id res chain seq x y z
N MET A 1 -24.00 -21.89 15.77
CA MET A 1 -23.45 -20.64 15.21
C MET A 1 -22.72 -20.97 13.93
N THR A 2 -23.15 -20.47 12.78
CA THR A 2 -22.56 -20.77 11.47
C THR A 2 -21.13 -20.22 11.38
N SER A 3 -20.25 -20.89 10.60
CA SER A 3 -18.85 -20.48 10.39
C SER A 3 -18.74 -19.03 9.87
N ARG A 4 -19.70 -18.59 9.05
CA ARG A 4 -19.81 -17.21 8.52
C ARG A 4 -19.99 -16.16 9.62
N GLY A 5 -20.76 -16.42 10.67
CA GLY A 5 -20.95 -15.45 11.77
C GLY A 5 -19.70 -15.25 12.64
N ARG A 6 -18.82 -16.26 12.70
CA ARG A 6 -17.54 -16.17 13.39
C ARG A 6 -16.54 -15.34 12.60
N LEU A 7 -16.40 -15.57 11.30
CA LEU A 7 -15.51 -14.79 10.43
C LEU A 7 -15.88 -13.30 10.43
N ALA A 8 -17.17 -12.95 10.38
CA ALA A 8 -17.61 -11.54 10.43
C ALA A 8 -17.24 -10.83 11.74
N ARG A 9 -17.30 -11.51 12.89
CA ARG A 9 -16.87 -10.95 14.17
C ARG A 9 -15.35 -10.76 14.22
N TYR A 10 -14.59 -11.69 13.65
CA TYR A 10 -13.13 -11.56 13.53
C TYR A 10 -12.76 -10.38 12.65
N SER A 11 -13.46 -10.16 11.52
CA SER A 11 -13.20 -8.99 10.64
C SER A 11 -13.37 -7.68 11.38
N LEU A 12 -14.44 -7.53 12.17
CA LEU A 12 -14.70 -6.29 12.91
C LEU A 12 -13.63 -6.04 13.97
N TRP A 13 -13.21 -7.09 14.67
CA TRP A 13 -12.15 -6.99 15.66
C TRP A 13 -10.81 -6.65 15.02
N GLN A 14 -10.41 -7.36 13.96
CA GLN A 14 -9.19 -7.07 13.19
C GLN A 14 -9.18 -5.65 12.63
N PHE A 15 -10.34 -5.16 12.16
CA PHE A 15 -10.47 -3.81 11.65
C PHE A 15 -10.27 -2.76 12.75
N ARG A 16 -10.88 -2.97 13.91
CA ARG A 16 -10.69 -2.09 15.08
C ARG A 16 -9.24 -2.06 15.53
N ASP A 17 -8.60 -3.22 15.65
CA ASP A 17 -7.19 -3.33 16.02
C ASP A 17 -6.30 -2.61 15.01
N PHE A 18 -6.55 -2.82 13.71
CA PHE A 18 -5.83 -2.10 12.67
C PHE A 18 -5.94 -0.59 12.84
N LEU A 19 -7.14 -0.07 13.05
CA LEU A 19 -7.35 1.37 13.18
C LEU A 19 -6.62 1.95 14.40
N VAL A 20 -6.65 1.27 15.55
CA VAL A 20 -6.02 1.73 16.78
C VAL A 20 -4.48 1.64 16.67
N ASP A 21 -3.95 0.51 16.20
CA ASP A 21 -2.51 0.25 16.22
C ASP A 21 -1.78 0.91 15.05
N ARG A 22 -2.43 1.01 13.89
CA ARG A 22 -1.79 1.43 12.63
C ARG A 22 -2.48 2.61 11.97
N GLY A 23 -3.81 2.60 11.92
CA GLY A 23 -4.60 3.62 11.22
C GLY A 23 -4.37 5.01 11.79
N ILE A 24 -4.39 5.17 13.11
CA ILE A 24 -4.09 6.44 13.78
C ILE A 24 -2.66 6.88 13.47
N ALA A 25 -1.68 5.99 13.54
CA ALA A 25 -0.29 6.31 13.22
C ALA A 25 -0.13 6.78 11.76
N ILE A 26 -0.79 6.12 10.81
CA ILE A 26 -0.80 6.51 9.39
C ILE A 26 -1.33 7.93 9.22
N VAL A 27 -2.48 8.23 9.83
CA VAL A 27 -3.11 9.56 9.74
C VAL A 27 -2.24 10.63 10.38
N LEU A 28 -1.70 10.37 11.59
CA LEU A 28 -0.85 11.33 12.29
C LEU A 28 0.45 11.61 11.54
N ILE A 29 1.15 10.58 11.10
CA ILE A 29 2.40 10.73 10.33
C ILE A 29 2.11 11.49 9.02
N GLY A 30 1.07 11.08 8.30
CA GLY A 30 0.69 11.73 7.04
C GLY A 30 0.27 13.18 7.23
N PHE A 31 -0.52 13.48 8.25
CA PHE A 31 -0.94 14.84 8.56
C PHE A 31 0.24 15.73 8.98
N LEU A 32 1.08 15.26 9.90
CA LEU A 32 2.26 16.01 10.35
C LEU A 32 3.23 16.28 9.19
N TRP A 33 3.50 15.26 8.39
CA TRP A 33 4.36 15.42 7.22
C TRP A 33 3.76 16.39 6.21
N GLY A 34 2.48 16.24 5.87
CA GLY A 34 1.77 17.17 4.97
C GLY A 34 1.76 18.59 5.52
N TYR A 35 1.45 18.76 6.80
CA TYR A 35 1.43 20.06 7.45
C TYR A 35 2.81 20.75 7.42
N VAL A 36 3.87 20.05 7.80
CA VAL A 36 5.24 20.59 7.79
C VAL A 36 5.70 20.92 6.38
N THR A 37 5.26 20.17 5.37
CA THR A 37 5.64 20.40 3.97
C THR A 37 4.86 21.56 3.35
N PHE A 38 3.55 21.61 3.53
CA PHE A 38 2.68 22.51 2.77
C PHE A 38 2.38 23.83 3.50
N GLU A 39 2.32 23.86 4.83
CA GLU A 39 1.95 25.07 5.55
C GLU A 39 3.01 26.20 5.42
N PRO A 40 4.33 25.96 5.48
CA PRO A 40 5.31 27.00 5.21
C PRO A 40 5.20 27.56 3.79
N MET A 41 4.97 26.69 2.80
CA MET A 41 4.79 27.11 1.40
C MET A 41 3.55 27.97 1.22
N ARG A 42 2.44 27.58 1.84
CA ARG A 42 1.20 28.34 1.82
C ARG A 42 1.41 29.76 2.38
N ARG A 43 2.16 29.87 3.49
CA ARG A 43 2.47 31.18 4.11
C ARG A 43 3.38 32.05 3.25
N THR A 44 4.39 31.44 2.60
CA THR A 44 5.32 32.20 1.76
C THR A 44 4.73 32.61 0.43
N MET A 45 3.88 31.79 -0.17
CA MET A 45 3.25 32.07 -1.47
C MET A 45 1.99 32.98 -1.35
N GLY A 46 1.38 33.05 -0.16
CA GLY A 46 0.18 33.87 0.07
C GLY A 46 -0.91 33.65 -0.97
N PRO A 47 -1.41 34.73 -1.65
CA PRO A 47 -2.46 34.63 -2.68
C PRO A 47 -2.05 33.81 -3.92
N ALA A 48 -0.76 33.63 -4.20
CA ALA A 48 -0.26 32.78 -5.29
C ALA A 48 -0.39 31.28 -4.99
N TRP A 49 -0.74 30.91 -3.76
CA TRP A 49 -1.12 29.56 -3.39
C TRP A 49 -2.51 29.24 -3.93
N THR A 50 -2.58 28.87 -5.18
CA THR A 50 -3.86 28.55 -5.82
C THR A 50 -4.28 27.10 -5.65
N GLY A 51 -3.36 26.22 -5.25
CA GLY A 51 -3.61 24.77 -5.28
C GLY A 51 -3.87 24.23 -6.68
N ASP A 52 -3.63 25.06 -7.72
CA ASP A 52 -3.81 24.67 -9.12
C ASP A 52 -2.74 23.65 -9.54
N GLN A 53 -3.12 22.75 -10.44
CA GLN A 53 -2.25 21.72 -11.03
C GLN A 53 -1.03 22.31 -11.77
N ARG A 54 -1.08 23.59 -12.14
CA ARG A 54 0.03 24.32 -12.76
C ARG A 54 1.05 24.88 -11.75
N SER A 55 0.73 24.83 -10.47
CA SER A 55 1.60 25.32 -9.41
C SER A 55 2.83 24.39 -9.24
N PRO A 56 4.04 24.94 -8.99
CA PRO A 56 5.21 24.12 -8.65
C PRO A 56 5.00 23.26 -7.39
N VAL A 57 4.07 23.63 -6.53
CA VAL A 57 3.66 22.87 -5.35
C VAL A 57 2.97 21.57 -5.73
N TRP A 58 2.34 21.50 -6.90
CA TRP A 58 1.63 20.30 -7.33
C TRP A 58 2.56 19.09 -7.51
N GLY A 59 3.75 19.30 -8.06
CA GLY A 59 4.77 18.26 -8.18
C GLY A 59 5.18 17.69 -6.82
N LEU A 60 5.32 18.56 -5.80
CA LEU A 60 5.59 18.13 -4.43
C LEU A 60 4.41 17.39 -3.80
N ALA A 61 3.17 17.83 -4.09
CA ALA A 61 1.98 17.15 -3.62
C ALA A 61 1.86 15.72 -4.18
N LEU A 62 2.22 15.52 -5.46
CA LEU A 62 2.25 14.19 -6.08
C LEU A 62 3.33 13.29 -5.48
N GLN A 63 4.53 13.83 -5.26
CA GLN A 63 5.62 13.07 -4.60
C GLN A 63 5.24 12.71 -3.16
N PHE A 64 4.68 13.65 -2.41
CA PHE A 64 4.16 13.39 -1.07
C PHE A 64 3.12 12.29 -1.07
N THR A 65 2.17 12.35 -2.02
CA THR A 65 1.11 11.35 -2.16
C THR A 65 1.67 9.95 -2.42
N SER A 66 2.59 9.81 -3.38
CA SER A 66 3.23 8.53 -3.68
C SER A 66 3.97 7.98 -2.47
N ALA A 67 4.71 8.83 -1.75
CA ALA A 67 5.47 8.44 -0.58
C ALA A 67 4.58 8.01 0.59
N ILE A 68 3.55 8.81 0.93
CA ILE A 68 2.68 8.51 2.08
C ILE A 68 1.81 7.28 1.85
N VAL A 69 1.31 7.07 0.64
CA VAL A 69 0.56 5.85 0.30
C VAL A 69 1.46 4.63 0.37
N SER A 70 2.67 4.68 -0.19
CA SER A 70 3.63 3.58 -0.10
C SER A 70 4.01 3.26 1.34
N LEU A 71 4.29 4.27 2.16
CA LEU A 71 4.59 4.11 3.59
C LEU A 71 3.41 3.48 4.34
N SER A 72 2.18 3.88 4.03
CA SER A 72 0.98 3.36 4.67
C SER A 72 0.75 1.90 4.37
N VAL A 73 1.03 1.47 3.13
CA VAL A 73 0.98 0.05 2.75
C VAL A 73 2.05 -0.75 3.48
N LEU A 74 3.27 -0.20 3.61
CA LEU A 74 4.34 -0.84 4.39
C LEU A 74 3.95 -1.01 5.87
N ILE A 75 3.38 0.02 6.48
CA ILE A 75 2.90 -0.02 7.88
C ILE A 75 1.77 -1.04 8.01
N ALA A 76 0.83 -1.07 7.07
CA ALA A 76 -0.31 -1.97 7.10
C ALA A 76 0.10 -3.44 7.00
N LEU A 77 1.09 -3.75 6.18
CA LEU A 77 1.53 -5.13 5.94
C LEU A 77 2.59 -5.61 6.92
N ASN A 78 3.17 -4.71 7.71
CA ASN A 78 4.18 -5.08 8.69
C ASN A 78 3.62 -6.10 9.70
N GLY A 79 4.20 -7.28 9.73
CA GLY A 79 3.83 -8.32 10.68
C GLY A 79 2.55 -9.09 10.35
N ILE A 80 1.98 -8.99 9.14
CA ILE A 80 0.69 -9.61 8.80
C ILE A 80 0.68 -11.14 9.00
N THR A 81 1.80 -11.82 8.78
CA THR A 81 1.97 -13.26 9.03
C THR A 81 3.15 -13.56 9.95
N SER A 82 4.23 -12.78 9.88
CA SER A 82 5.46 -13.05 10.64
C SER A 82 5.29 -12.82 12.13
N GLN A 83 4.45 -11.88 12.53
CA GLN A 83 4.20 -11.60 13.94
C GLN A 83 3.43 -12.74 14.61
N ASP A 84 2.48 -13.34 13.91
CA ASP A 84 1.75 -14.51 14.40
C ASP A 84 2.67 -15.72 14.55
N ARG A 85 3.66 -15.86 13.65
CA ARG A 85 4.71 -16.89 13.75
C ARG A 85 5.62 -16.64 14.95
N LYS A 86 6.14 -15.42 15.12
CA LYS A 86 7.04 -15.06 16.22
C LYS A 86 6.40 -15.25 17.60
N ASN A 87 5.11 -14.90 17.72
CA ASN A 87 4.36 -14.96 18.97
C ASN A 87 3.79 -16.36 19.26
N GLY A 88 3.94 -17.32 18.36
CA GLY A 88 3.35 -18.65 18.50
C GLY A 88 1.82 -18.68 18.39
N TYR A 89 1.18 -17.57 18.08
CA TYR A 89 -0.29 -17.47 17.88
C TYR A 89 -0.76 -18.37 16.75
N TYR A 90 0.10 -18.66 15.82
CA TYR A 90 -0.11 -19.57 14.74
C TYR A 90 -0.60 -20.95 15.22
N ARG A 91 0.05 -21.56 16.21
CA ARG A 91 -0.36 -22.86 16.78
C ARG A 91 -1.72 -22.77 17.46
N PHE A 92 -2.02 -21.65 18.11
CA PHE A 92 -3.30 -21.41 18.77
C PHE A 92 -4.44 -21.14 17.78
N LEU A 93 -4.23 -20.35 16.75
CA LEU A 93 -5.24 -20.03 15.75
C LEU A 93 -5.67 -21.29 14.98
N PHE A 94 -4.72 -22.15 14.63
CA PHE A 94 -4.99 -23.36 13.83
C PHE A 94 -5.24 -24.64 14.64
N SER A 95 -5.19 -24.57 15.97
CA SER A 95 -5.82 -25.58 16.83
C SER A 95 -7.36 -25.53 16.77
N LYS A 96 -7.93 -24.43 16.26
CA LYS A 96 -9.37 -24.27 16.00
C LYS A 96 -9.65 -24.58 14.52
N PRO A 97 -10.89 -25.02 14.17
CA PRO A 97 -11.25 -25.30 12.78
C PRO A 97 -11.41 -24.02 11.95
N VAL A 98 -10.31 -23.27 11.79
CA VAL A 98 -10.23 -22.06 10.97
C VAL A 98 -9.24 -22.35 9.85
N ASP A 99 -9.66 -22.16 8.60
CA ASP A 99 -8.78 -22.29 7.45
C ASP A 99 -7.80 -21.11 7.42
N ALA A 100 -6.51 -21.41 7.42
CA ALA A 100 -5.44 -20.42 7.40
C ALA A 100 -5.51 -19.51 6.17
N VAL A 101 -5.82 -20.08 5.01
CA VAL A 101 -5.92 -19.34 3.75
C VAL A 101 -7.06 -18.32 3.83
N ALA A 102 -8.23 -18.75 4.30
CA ALA A 102 -9.39 -17.89 4.47
C ALA A 102 -9.13 -16.78 5.51
N TYR A 103 -8.45 -17.09 6.62
CA TYR A 103 -8.11 -16.12 7.66
C TYR A 103 -7.18 -15.03 7.16
N TYR A 104 -6.06 -15.38 6.53
CA TYR A 104 -5.09 -14.39 6.06
C TYR A 104 -5.57 -13.64 4.81
N ALA A 105 -6.36 -14.29 3.94
CA ALA A 105 -7.03 -13.58 2.85
C ALA A 105 -7.99 -12.51 3.39
N GLN A 106 -8.81 -12.86 4.39
CA GLN A 106 -9.70 -11.93 5.07
C GLN A 106 -8.92 -10.78 5.71
N LEU A 107 -7.84 -11.10 6.44
CA LEU A 107 -6.98 -10.10 7.11
C LEU A 107 -6.40 -9.09 6.11
N PHE A 108 -5.94 -9.56 4.94
CA PHE A 108 -5.44 -8.71 3.87
C PHE A 108 -6.48 -7.70 3.41
N PHE A 109 -7.72 -8.14 3.15
CA PHE A 109 -8.80 -7.24 2.72
C PHE A 109 -9.29 -6.32 3.85
N VAL A 110 -9.33 -6.78 5.09
CA VAL A 110 -9.67 -5.94 6.25
C VAL A 110 -8.65 -4.81 6.41
N TYR A 111 -7.37 -5.10 6.24
CA TYR A 111 -6.31 -4.08 6.29
C TYR A 111 -6.38 -3.12 5.11
N MET A 112 -6.77 -3.60 3.91
CA MET A 112 -7.04 -2.72 2.77
C MET A 112 -8.12 -1.69 3.09
N VAL A 113 -9.24 -2.14 3.65
CA VAL A 113 -10.34 -1.23 4.06
C VAL A 113 -9.87 -0.26 5.14
N GLY A 114 -9.06 -0.73 6.10
CA GLY A 114 -8.46 0.11 7.13
C GLY A 114 -7.54 1.19 6.58
N VAL A 115 -6.67 0.85 5.62
CA VAL A 115 -5.82 1.82 4.91
C VAL A 115 -6.67 2.83 4.15
N LEU A 116 -7.66 2.37 3.39
CA LEU A 116 -8.55 3.26 2.64
C LEU A 116 -9.28 4.24 3.55
N LEU A 117 -9.76 3.80 4.71
CA LEU A 117 -10.40 4.69 5.69
C LEU A 117 -9.41 5.70 6.28
N SER A 118 -8.21 5.26 6.65
CA SER A 118 -7.16 6.15 7.15
C SER A 118 -6.77 7.20 6.10
N MET A 119 -6.67 6.79 4.83
CA MET A 119 -6.38 7.67 3.71
C MET A 119 -7.55 8.59 3.36
N LEU A 120 -8.80 8.17 3.55
CA LEU A 120 -9.97 9.04 3.42
C LEU A 120 -9.90 10.19 4.43
N ILE A 121 -9.59 9.90 5.69
CA ILE A 121 -9.43 10.92 6.73
C ILE A 121 -8.29 11.87 6.36
N LEU A 122 -7.12 11.32 6.01
CA LEU A 122 -5.94 12.12 5.63
C LEU A 122 -6.21 13.00 4.41
N SER A 123 -6.82 12.43 3.36
CA SER A 123 -7.13 13.20 2.14
C SER A 123 -8.15 14.31 2.38
N SER A 124 -9.11 14.09 3.28
CA SER A 124 -10.06 15.12 3.70
C SER A 124 -9.37 16.28 4.42
N LEU A 125 -8.39 15.97 5.28
CA LEU A 125 -7.56 16.98 5.95
C LEU A 125 -6.68 17.74 4.95
N LEU A 126 -6.06 17.02 4.01
CA LEU A 126 -5.22 17.62 2.98
C LEU A 126 -6.04 18.48 1.99
N HIS A 127 -7.27 18.11 1.70
CA HIS A 127 -8.15 18.89 0.83
C HIS A 127 -8.44 20.32 1.38
N ILE A 128 -8.41 20.48 2.72
CA ILE A 128 -8.53 21.80 3.35
C ILE A 128 -7.33 22.70 3.01
N ILE A 129 -6.14 22.08 2.89
CA ILE A 129 -4.88 22.80 2.59
C ILE A 129 -4.70 22.94 1.07
N LEU A 130 -5.09 21.92 0.31
CA LEU A 130 -4.95 21.81 -1.14
C LEU A 130 -6.33 21.54 -1.79
N PRO A 131 -7.14 22.57 -2.07
CA PRO A 131 -8.51 22.39 -2.59
C PRO A 131 -8.59 21.66 -3.93
N ALA A 132 -7.55 21.75 -4.79
CA ALA A 132 -7.50 21.05 -6.06
C ALA A 132 -7.25 19.54 -5.91
N PHE A 133 -6.95 19.06 -4.70
CA PHE A 133 -6.65 17.66 -4.43
C PHE A 133 -7.92 16.81 -4.43
N SER A 134 -8.03 15.86 -5.37
CA SER A 134 -9.20 15.00 -5.50
C SER A 134 -9.14 13.82 -4.54
N ILE A 135 -10.02 13.80 -3.56
CA ILE A 135 -10.15 12.70 -2.58
C ILE A 135 -10.42 11.37 -3.27
N LEU A 136 -11.30 11.35 -4.27
CA LEU A 136 -11.66 10.13 -4.99
C LEU A 136 -10.46 9.53 -5.73
N HIS A 137 -9.72 10.35 -6.49
CA HIS A 137 -8.55 9.87 -7.23
C HIS A 137 -7.44 9.41 -6.29
N PHE A 138 -7.27 10.07 -5.15
CA PHE A 138 -6.33 9.63 -4.11
C PHE A 138 -6.71 8.27 -3.54
N LEU A 139 -7.98 8.01 -3.25
CA LEU A 139 -8.43 6.72 -2.75
C LEU A 139 -8.31 5.60 -3.79
N LEU A 140 -8.61 5.90 -5.07
CA LEU A 140 -8.40 4.95 -6.16
C LEU A 140 -6.92 4.60 -6.30
N TYR A 141 -6.04 5.61 -6.28
CA TYR A 141 -4.60 5.42 -6.27
C TYR A 141 -4.15 4.55 -5.10
N THR A 142 -4.63 4.86 -3.88
CA THR A 142 -4.32 4.09 -2.67
C THR A 142 -4.73 2.62 -2.82
N GLY A 143 -5.92 2.34 -3.32
CA GLY A 143 -6.40 0.98 -3.53
C GLY A 143 -5.54 0.19 -4.53
N LEU A 144 -5.16 0.82 -5.64
CA LEU A 144 -4.28 0.22 -6.66
C LEU A 144 -2.89 -0.09 -6.10
N ILE A 145 -2.30 0.87 -5.36
CA ILE A 145 -0.99 0.68 -4.72
C ILE A 145 -1.06 -0.41 -3.65
N TYR A 146 -2.14 -0.42 -2.85
CA TYR A 146 -2.32 -1.45 -1.84
C TYR A 146 -2.36 -2.85 -2.46
N ILE A 147 -3.09 -3.05 -3.55
CA ILE A 147 -3.14 -4.34 -4.24
C ILE A 147 -1.78 -4.68 -4.84
N ALA A 148 -1.14 -3.75 -5.54
CA ALA A 148 0.14 -3.99 -6.23
C ALA A 148 1.28 -4.29 -5.23
N MET A 149 1.55 -3.39 -4.29
CA MET A 149 2.61 -3.58 -3.29
C MET A 149 2.19 -4.58 -2.20
N GLY A 150 0.91 -4.55 -1.83
CA GLY A 150 0.36 -5.42 -0.80
C GLY A 150 0.40 -6.88 -1.19
N GLY A 151 0.11 -7.22 -2.44
CA GLY A 151 0.23 -8.58 -2.94
C GLY A 151 1.65 -9.12 -2.84
N ILE A 152 2.64 -8.32 -3.28
CA ILE A 152 4.06 -8.67 -3.14
C ILE A 152 4.45 -8.80 -1.67
N GLY A 153 4.06 -7.81 -0.84
CA GLY A 153 4.35 -7.81 0.59
C GLY A 153 3.76 -9.01 1.30
N PHE A 154 2.53 -9.38 0.98
CA PHE A 154 1.88 -10.57 1.51
C PHE A 154 2.65 -11.84 1.14
N PHE A 155 3.01 -12.01 -0.14
CA PHE A 155 3.81 -13.15 -0.59
C PHE A 155 5.14 -13.23 0.16
N LEU A 156 5.87 -12.10 0.25
CA LEU A 156 7.15 -12.05 0.94
C LEU A 156 7.01 -12.35 2.44
N SER A 157 5.94 -11.89 3.08
CA SER A 157 5.68 -12.13 4.50
C SER A 157 5.38 -13.60 4.79
N VAL A 158 4.77 -14.31 3.84
CA VAL A 158 4.52 -15.75 3.92
C VAL A 158 5.80 -16.54 3.64
N ALA A 159 6.58 -16.13 2.63
CA ALA A 159 7.77 -16.84 2.17
C ALA A 159 9.01 -16.58 3.05
N THR A 160 9.07 -15.44 3.75
CA THR A 160 10.23 -15.02 4.54
C THR A 160 9.86 -14.74 5.99
N ARG A 161 10.88 -14.63 6.86
CA ARG A 161 10.69 -14.22 8.27
C ARG A 161 10.73 -12.70 8.44
N TYR A 162 11.03 -11.94 7.37
CA TYR A 162 11.26 -10.49 7.41
C TYR A 162 10.25 -9.80 6.48
N ASP A 163 9.21 -9.19 7.03
CA ASP A 163 8.10 -8.62 6.25
C ASP A 163 8.45 -7.31 5.54
N TRP A 164 8.42 -6.20 6.31
CA TRP A 164 8.59 -4.88 5.75
C TRP A 164 9.99 -4.62 5.19
N LEU A 165 11.01 -5.24 5.80
CA LEU A 165 12.40 -5.07 5.37
C LEU A 165 12.64 -5.72 3.99
N THR A 166 12.07 -6.91 3.76
CA THR A 166 12.15 -7.57 2.45
C THR A 166 11.35 -6.82 1.39
N LEU A 167 10.16 -6.30 1.74
CA LEU A 167 9.38 -5.48 0.82
C LEU A 167 10.10 -4.17 0.48
N ALA A 168 10.65 -3.50 1.48
CA ALA A 168 11.44 -2.28 1.29
C ALA A 168 12.70 -2.54 0.44
N ALA A 169 13.40 -3.66 0.68
CA ALA A 169 14.58 -4.06 -0.09
C ALA A 169 14.23 -4.37 -1.54
N VAL A 170 13.14 -5.10 -1.79
CA VAL A 170 12.65 -5.39 -3.15
C VAL A 170 12.26 -4.11 -3.87
N TRP A 171 11.56 -3.20 -3.18
CA TRP A 171 11.13 -1.93 -3.74
C TRP A 171 12.32 -1.01 -4.08
N LEU A 172 13.24 -0.85 -3.14
CA LEU A 172 14.46 -0.05 -3.34
C LEU A 172 15.35 -0.68 -4.41
N GLY A 173 15.53 -2.00 -4.37
CA GLY A 173 16.30 -2.74 -5.37
C GLY A 173 15.75 -2.58 -6.78
N ALA A 174 14.42 -2.68 -6.95
CA ALA A 174 13.77 -2.45 -8.24
C ALA A 174 14.01 -1.03 -8.76
N ARG A 175 13.95 0.00 -7.89
CA ARG A 175 14.28 1.39 -8.26
C ARG A 175 15.74 1.56 -8.70
N ILE A 176 16.68 1.01 -7.95
CA ILE A 176 18.11 1.09 -8.25
C ILE A 176 18.41 0.39 -9.59
N VAL A 177 17.97 -0.85 -9.75
CA VAL A 177 18.20 -1.65 -10.98
C VAL A 177 17.61 -0.95 -12.20
N ARG A 178 16.42 -0.37 -12.06
CA ARG A 178 15.82 0.42 -13.14
C ARG A 178 16.60 1.69 -13.45
N GLY A 179 17.09 2.41 -12.45
CA GLY A 179 17.93 3.60 -12.66
C GLY A 179 19.20 3.28 -13.44
N ILE A 180 19.78 2.10 -13.23
CA ILE A 180 21.03 1.67 -13.90
C ILE A 180 20.76 1.11 -15.31
N TYR A 181 19.69 0.33 -15.50
CA TYR A 181 19.47 -0.46 -16.71
C TYR A 181 18.26 -0.02 -17.53
N GLY A 182 17.33 0.76 -16.99
CA GLY A 182 16.08 1.14 -17.66
C GLY A 182 16.26 2.00 -18.92
N ALA A 183 17.37 2.76 -19.01
CA ALA A 183 17.69 3.58 -20.17
C ALA A 183 18.48 2.83 -21.26
N LYS A 184 18.84 1.57 -21.05
CA LYS A 184 19.63 0.77 -22.00
C LYS A 184 18.69 -0.06 -22.86
N ASN A 185 18.91 -0.04 -24.18
CA ASN A 185 18.10 -0.80 -25.16
C ASN A 185 18.60 -2.25 -25.30
N ASP A 186 18.94 -2.89 -24.19
CA ASP A 186 19.51 -4.23 -24.11
C ASP A 186 18.48 -5.24 -23.55
N TRP A 187 18.78 -6.55 -23.67
CA TRP A 187 17.99 -7.61 -23.05
C TRP A 187 17.80 -7.40 -21.54
N ARG A 188 18.72 -6.69 -20.88
CA ARG A 188 18.65 -6.34 -19.45
C ARG A 188 17.49 -5.38 -19.16
N SER A 189 17.17 -4.45 -20.06
CA SER A 189 16.01 -3.57 -19.90
C SER A 189 14.69 -4.34 -19.93
N LYS A 190 14.60 -5.41 -20.74
CA LYS A 190 13.43 -6.30 -20.76
C LYS A 190 13.27 -7.08 -19.44
N LEU A 191 14.38 -7.49 -18.80
CA LEU A 191 14.32 -8.10 -17.47
C LEU A 191 13.88 -7.11 -16.39
N VAL A 192 14.20 -5.82 -16.54
CA VAL A 192 13.75 -4.76 -15.63
C VAL A 192 12.24 -4.59 -15.69
N GLU A 193 11.58 -4.88 -16.80
CA GLU A 193 10.12 -4.84 -16.92
C GLU A 193 9.41 -5.92 -16.09
N VAL A 194 10.12 -7.04 -15.80
CA VAL A 194 9.58 -8.13 -14.96
C VAL A 194 9.69 -7.79 -13.46
N LEU A 195 10.56 -6.86 -13.07
CA LEU A 195 10.68 -6.39 -11.69
C LEU A 195 9.41 -5.67 -11.24
N PRO A 196 9.21 -5.54 -9.91
CA PRO A 196 8.08 -4.77 -9.38
C PRO A 196 7.93 -3.44 -10.09
N PRO A 197 6.75 -3.10 -10.60
CA PRO A 197 6.54 -1.96 -11.51
C PRO A 197 6.51 -0.62 -10.76
N VAL A 198 7.58 -0.33 -10.01
CA VAL A 198 7.70 0.86 -9.14
C VAL A 198 7.57 2.16 -9.91
N HIS A 199 8.05 2.19 -11.17
CA HIS A 199 7.93 3.36 -12.04
C HIS A 199 6.50 3.67 -12.46
N ARG A 200 5.70 2.63 -12.69
CA ARG A 200 4.28 2.79 -13.03
C ARG A 200 3.48 3.38 -11.88
N LEU A 201 3.97 3.23 -10.64
CA LEU A 201 3.35 3.85 -9.47
C LEU A 201 3.47 5.38 -9.52
N ASP A 202 4.65 5.90 -9.87
CA ASP A 202 4.88 7.33 -9.99
C ASP A 202 4.14 7.91 -11.22
N GLU A 203 4.12 7.21 -12.34
CA GLU A 203 3.36 7.56 -13.55
C GLU A 203 1.85 7.56 -13.27
N LEU A 204 1.36 6.55 -12.54
CA LEU A 204 -0.04 6.46 -12.13
C LEU A 204 -0.42 7.59 -11.16
N ALA A 205 0.47 7.98 -10.22
CA ALA A 205 0.22 9.13 -9.36
C ALA A 205 0.05 10.42 -10.17
N ASN A 206 0.97 10.64 -11.13
CA ASN A 206 0.93 11.82 -12.00
C ASN A 206 -0.31 11.84 -12.90
N SER A 207 -0.70 10.70 -13.46
CA SER A 207 -1.85 10.60 -14.36
C SER A 207 -3.17 10.63 -13.58
N LEU A 208 -3.36 9.78 -12.59
CA LEU A 208 -4.63 9.63 -11.88
C LEU A 208 -4.94 10.84 -10.98
N ILE A 209 -3.97 11.26 -10.18
CA ILE A 209 -4.18 12.40 -9.25
C ILE A 209 -4.01 13.73 -9.99
N GLY A 210 -3.05 13.81 -10.91
CA GLY A 210 -2.74 15.02 -11.67
C GLY A 210 -3.79 15.35 -12.73
N THR A 211 -4.21 14.37 -13.55
CA THR A 211 -5.12 14.60 -14.67
C THR A 211 -6.50 13.95 -14.52
N GLY A 212 -6.69 13.14 -13.48
CA GLY A 212 -7.92 12.37 -13.26
C GLY A 212 -8.10 11.19 -14.23
N LYS A 213 -7.08 10.87 -15.02
CA LYS A 213 -7.12 9.79 -16.00
C LYS A 213 -5.98 8.81 -15.72
N ALA A 214 -6.30 7.53 -15.64
CA ALA A 214 -5.31 6.46 -15.56
C ALA A 214 -5.26 5.72 -16.89
N GLU A 215 -4.06 5.36 -17.32
CA GLU A 215 -3.93 4.48 -18.46
C GLU A 215 -4.39 3.07 -18.06
N THR A 216 -5.35 2.54 -18.82
CA THR A 216 -5.96 1.23 -18.52
C THR A 216 -4.91 0.12 -18.49
N THR A 217 -3.91 0.20 -19.33
CA THR A 217 -2.81 -0.77 -19.38
C THR A 217 -2.03 -0.81 -18.06
N ASP A 218 -1.71 0.35 -17.48
CA ASP A 218 -0.99 0.43 -16.21
C ASP A 218 -1.82 -0.10 -15.05
N VAL A 219 -3.12 0.23 -15.03
CA VAL A 219 -4.03 -0.28 -14.01
C VAL A 219 -4.13 -1.80 -14.07
N ILE A 220 -4.34 -2.38 -15.27
CA ILE A 220 -4.44 -3.83 -15.45
C ILE A 220 -3.13 -4.51 -15.06
N TRP A 221 -1.99 -3.94 -15.44
CA TRP A 221 -0.69 -4.50 -15.11
C TRP A 221 -0.43 -4.50 -13.59
N LEU A 222 -0.71 -3.40 -12.92
CA LEU A 222 -0.53 -3.27 -11.47
C LEU A 222 -1.44 -4.23 -10.71
N LEU A 223 -2.72 -4.30 -11.08
CA LEU A 223 -3.67 -5.23 -10.47
C LEU A 223 -3.27 -6.69 -10.73
N GLY A 224 -2.95 -7.03 -11.98
CA GLY A 224 -2.54 -8.38 -12.36
C GLY A 224 -1.29 -8.82 -11.60
N TYR A 225 -0.29 -7.95 -11.51
CA TYR A 225 0.95 -8.22 -10.78
C TYR A 225 0.71 -8.43 -9.29
N GLY A 226 -0.03 -7.52 -8.65
CA GLY A 226 -0.36 -7.62 -7.23
C GLY A 226 -1.19 -8.84 -6.88
N LEU A 227 -2.25 -9.11 -7.65
CA LEU A 227 -3.11 -10.27 -7.46
C LEU A 227 -2.36 -11.59 -7.70
N PHE A 228 -1.48 -11.64 -8.69
CA PHE A 228 -0.63 -12.81 -8.93
C PHE A 228 0.21 -13.17 -7.70
N PHE A 229 0.92 -12.20 -7.13
CA PHE A 229 1.72 -12.45 -5.93
C PHE A 229 0.86 -12.74 -4.69
N PHE A 230 -0.29 -12.09 -4.56
CA PHE A 230 -1.23 -12.41 -3.48
C PHE A 230 -1.70 -13.87 -3.55
N VAL A 231 -2.13 -14.34 -4.72
CA VAL A 231 -2.55 -15.73 -4.92
C VAL A 231 -1.40 -16.69 -4.70
N LEU A 232 -0.19 -16.35 -5.17
CA LEU A 232 1.01 -17.15 -4.94
C LEU A 232 1.32 -17.26 -3.43
N GLY A 233 1.16 -16.18 -2.68
CA GLY A 233 1.26 -16.18 -1.22
C GLY A 233 0.25 -17.11 -0.55
N LEU A 234 -1.00 -17.09 -0.98
CA LEU A 234 -2.03 -18.03 -0.47
C LEU A 234 -1.69 -19.48 -0.81
N PHE A 235 -1.09 -19.73 -1.97
CA PHE A 235 -0.62 -21.05 -2.38
C PHE A 235 0.50 -21.56 -1.47
N VAL A 236 1.52 -20.73 -1.22
CA VAL A 236 2.62 -21.05 -0.31
C VAL A 236 2.08 -21.30 1.10
N LEU A 237 1.09 -20.52 1.53
CA LEU A 237 0.44 -20.66 2.83
C LEU A 237 -0.29 -22.02 2.99
N ARG A 238 -0.88 -22.50 1.89
CA ARG A 238 -1.61 -23.79 1.89
C ARG A 238 -0.68 -25.00 1.91
N TRP A 239 0.48 -24.92 1.25
CA TRP A 239 1.35 -26.07 1.00
C TRP A 239 2.66 -26.01 1.80
N GLY A 240 3.07 -24.85 2.26
CA GLY A 240 4.19 -24.73 3.18
C GLY A 240 3.78 -25.23 4.57
N SER A 241 4.58 -26.12 5.15
CA SER A 241 4.43 -26.40 6.58
C SER A 241 4.83 -25.14 7.32
N LEU A 242 3.85 -24.41 7.83
CA LEU A 242 4.08 -23.20 8.63
C LEU A 242 4.71 -23.55 10.00
N ALA A 243 5.16 -24.80 10.18
CA ALA A 243 5.62 -25.36 11.43
C ALA A 243 7.15 -25.31 11.63
N ASP A 244 7.93 -24.88 10.62
CA ASP A 244 9.40 -24.79 10.70
C ASP A 244 9.89 -23.39 11.04
#